data_d5bf802c9da31bc475f9c573daea640b
#
_entry.id   d5bf802c9da31bc475f9c573daea640b
#
_cell.length_a   1.000
_cell.length_b   1.000
_cell.length_c   1.000
_cell.angle_alpha   90.00
_cell.angle_beta   90.00
_cell.angle_gamma   90.00
#
_symmetry.space_group_name_H-M   'P 1'
#
loop_
_entity.id
_entity.type
_entity.pdbx_description
1 polymer ?
#
loop_
_entity_poly.entity_id
_entity_poly.type
_entity_poly.pdbx_seq_one_letter_code
_entity_poly.pdbx_strand_id
1 'polypeptide(L)'
;MFSKKLEYGYLIMKTLKNTNKYNMMSGRDILTKAKIPTNMGLGILSQLANGGVICSAKGKNGGFYRKSQDINLFHLFYILETNKINVKDYLDIEYQKEMLNIGLLVLEKMKTIKV
;
A
#
# COMPACT_ATOMS: atom_id res chain seq x y z
N MET A 1 10.91 -2.24 10.76
CA MET A 1 9.76 -3.09 10.46
C MET A 1 9.04 -2.67 9.18
N PHE A 2 8.73 -1.41 9.03
CA PHE A 2 8.03 -0.94 7.83
C PHE A 2 9.02 -0.41 6.81
N SER A 3 8.85 -0.84 5.56
CA SER A 3 9.71 -0.42 4.46
C SER A 3 9.31 0.95 3.93
N LYS A 4 10.20 1.56 3.15
CA LYS A 4 9.86 2.77 2.37
C LYS A 4 8.68 2.54 1.47
N LYS A 5 8.54 1.33 0.95
CA LYS A 5 7.43 0.95 0.07
C LYS A 5 6.08 1.12 0.77
N LEU A 6 5.96 0.64 2.01
CA LEU A 6 4.72 0.81 2.78
C LEU A 6 4.47 2.28 3.11
N GLU A 7 5.51 3.03 3.49
CA GLU A 7 5.41 4.46 3.72
C GLU A 7 4.89 5.20 2.49
N TYR A 8 5.47 4.91 1.34
CA TYR A 8 5.06 5.54 0.09
C TYR A 8 3.63 5.12 -0.31
N GLY A 9 3.27 3.87 -0.11
CA GLY A 9 1.90 3.41 -0.34
C GLY A 9 0.89 4.18 0.51
N TYR A 10 1.21 4.38 1.78
CA TYR A 10 0.40 5.18 2.68
C TYR A 10 0.23 6.61 2.17
N LEU A 11 1.33 7.25 1.75
CA LEU A 11 1.29 8.62 1.22
C LEU A 11 0.46 8.72 -0.06
N ILE A 12 0.56 7.73 -0.93
CA ILE A 12 -0.25 7.67 -2.15
C ILE A 12 -1.73 7.60 -1.79
N MET A 13 -2.10 6.73 -0.86
CA MET A 13 -3.50 6.60 -0.46
C MET A 13 -4.04 7.89 0.15
N LYS A 14 -3.24 8.58 0.95
CA LYS A 14 -3.61 9.90 1.50
C LYS A 14 -3.79 10.93 0.40
N THR A 15 -2.90 10.95 -0.57
CA THR A 15 -2.97 11.87 -1.71
C THR A 15 -4.25 11.66 -2.52
N LEU A 16 -4.70 10.41 -2.62
CA LEU A 16 -5.89 10.05 -3.39
C LEU A 16 -7.20 10.12 -2.59
N LYS A 17 -7.18 10.66 -1.38
CA LYS A 17 -8.33 10.59 -0.47
C LYS A 17 -9.65 11.08 -1.07
N ASN A 18 -9.63 12.12 -1.86
CA ASN A 18 -10.84 12.73 -2.43
C ASN A 18 -11.03 12.42 -3.92
N THR A 19 -10.28 11.44 -4.44
CA THR A 19 -10.42 11.06 -5.84
C THR A 19 -11.55 10.06 -6.05
N ASN A 20 -12.09 10.03 -7.24
CA ASN A 20 -13.09 9.08 -7.69
C ASN A 20 -13.02 8.97 -9.21
N LYS A 21 -13.88 8.14 -9.81
CA LYS A 21 -13.85 7.92 -11.26
C LYS A 21 -14.10 9.19 -12.10
N TYR A 22 -14.65 10.22 -11.49
CA TYR A 22 -14.88 11.52 -12.16
C TYR A 22 -13.82 12.56 -11.82
N ASN A 23 -12.96 12.27 -10.87
CA ASN A 23 -11.92 13.18 -10.40
C ASN A 23 -10.65 12.39 -10.09
N MET A 24 -9.90 12.08 -11.12
CA MET A 24 -8.69 11.27 -11.04
C MET A 24 -7.45 12.14 -10.97
N MET A 25 -6.35 11.56 -10.51
CA MET A 25 -5.03 12.18 -10.56
C MET A 25 -4.10 11.34 -11.43
N SER A 26 -3.27 12.01 -12.25
CA SER A 26 -2.24 11.31 -13.00
C SER A 26 -1.19 10.73 -12.04
N GLY A 27 -0.50 9.67 -12.46
CA GLY A 27 0.60 9.13 -11.68
C GLY A 27 1.66 10.17 -11.35
N ARG A 28 1.99 11.00 -12.33
CA ARG A 28 2.96 12.09 -12.17
C ARG A 28 2.54 13.07 -11.07
N ASP A 29 1.28 13.50 -11.09
CA ASP A 29 0.77 14.46 -10.10
C ASP A 29 0.75 13.84 -8.70
N ILE A 30 0.37 12.58 -8.59
CA ILE A 30 0.37 11.86 -7.32
C ILE A 30 1.77 11.84 -6.73
N LEU A 31 2.75 11.41 -7.52
CA LEU A 31 4.12 11.26 -7.04
C LEU A 31 4.77 12.61 -6.73
N THR A 32 4.47 13.63 -7.52
CA THR A 32 4.95 14.99 -7.25
C THR A 32 4.39 15.52 -5.93
N LYS A 33 3.09 15.40 -5.75
CA LYS A 33 2.42 15.88 -4.53
C LYS A 33 2.88 15.12 -3.29
N ALA A 34 3.04 13.82 -3.40
CA ALA A 34 3.49 12.98 -2.31
C ALA A 34 5.00 12.99 -2.10
N LYS A 35 5.76 13.64 -3.00
CA LYS A 35 7.23 13.72 -2.96
C LYS A 35 7.89 12.35 -2.99
N ILE A 36 7.42 11.49 -3.88
CA ILE A 36 7.92 10.12 -4.04
C ILE A 36 8.76 10.05 -5.31
N PRO A 37 9.95 9.43 -5.26
CA PRO A 37 10.76 9.24 -6.47
C PRO A 37 9.99 8.45 -7.54
N THR A 38 10.04 8.91 -8.79
CA THR A 38 9.25 8.34 -9.89
C THR A 38 9.54 6.86 -10.11
N ASN A 39 10.80 6.47 -10.10
CA ASN A 39 11.20 5.10 -10.37
C ASN A 39 10.58 4.11 -9.37
N MET A 40 10.52 4.48 -8.10
CA MET A 40 9.92 3.65 -7.07
C MET A 40 8.39 3.79 -7.05
N GLY A 41 7.92 5.01 -7.23
CA GLY A 41 6.49 5.33 -7.14
C GLY A 41 5.63 4.65 -8.20
N LEU A 42 6.12 4.55 -9.44
CA LEU A 42 5.36 3.90 -10.51
C LEU A 42 5.11 2.41 -10.21
N GLY A 43 6.11 1.72 -9.64
CA GLY A 43 5.94 0.34 -9.23
C GLY A 43 4.92 0.18 -8.11
N ILE A 44 4.93 1.09 -7.16
CA ILE A 44 3.97 1.07 -6.05
C ILE A 44 2.55 1.33 -6.55
N LEU A 45 2.37 2.31 -7.43
CA LEU A 45 1.06 2.56 -8.05
C LEU A 45 0.53 1.32 -8.75
N SER A 46 1.39 0.64 -9.51
CA SER A 46 1.02 -0.60 -10.18
C SER A 46 0.58 -1.68 -9.20
N GLN A 47 1.32 -1.86 -8.11
CA GLN A 47 0.98 -2.86 -7.09
C GLN A 47 -0.34 -2.53 -6.37
N LEU A 48 -0.58 -1.25 -6.07
CA LEU A 48 -1.83 -0.84 -5.44
C LEU A 48 -3.02 -1.05 -6.37
N ALA A 49 -2.85 -0.78 -7.67
CA ALA A 49 -3.90 -1.03 -8.66
C ALA A 49 -4.18 -2.53 -8.81
N ASN A 50 -3.13 -3.34 -8.90
CA ASN A 50 -3.27 -4.80 -8.97
C ASN A 50 -3.89 -5.37 -7.69
N GLY A 51 -3.62 -4.76 -6.55
CA GLY A 51 -4.20 -5.15 -5.27
C GLY A 51 -5.64 -4.68 -5.07
N GLY A 52 -6.16 -3.86 -5.98
CA GLY A 52 -7.56 -3.46 -5.96
C GLY A 52 -7.91 -2.32 -5.02
N VAL A 53 -6.93 -1.62 -4.44
CA VAL A 53 -7.22 -0.49 -3.54
C VAL A 53 -7.29 0.85 -4.27
N ILE A 54 -6.70 0.92 -5.46
CA ILE A 54 -6.89 2.04 -6.38
C ILE A 54 -7.28 1.49 -7.75
N CYS A 55 -7.91 2.33 -8.54
CA CYS A 55 -8.27 2.02 -9.92
C CYS A 55 -7.46 2.91 -10.84
N SER A 56 -7.17 2.41 -12.03
CA SER A 56 -6.51 3.19 -13.08
C SER A 56 -7.38 3.23 -14.32
N ALA A 57 -7.33 4.37 -15.02
CA ALA A 57 -7.99 4.53 -16.30
C ALA A 57 -6.99 5.12 -17.29
N LYS A 58 -7.00 4.59 -18.50
CA LYS A 58 -6.12 5.05 -19.58
C LYS A 58 -6.77 6.21 -20.35
N GLY A 59 -5.95 6.94 -21.10
CA GLY A 59 -6.40 7.98 -21.99
C GLY A 59 -6.13 9.38 -21.46
N LYS A 60 -6.58 10.37 -22.22
CA LYS A 60 -6.28 11.80 -22.00
C LYS A 60 -6.74 12.29 -20.64
N ASN A 61 -7.91 11.85 -20.18
CA ASN A 61 -8.47 12.23 -18.90
C ASN A 61 -8.36 11.09 -17.87
N GLY A 62 -7.46 10.14 -18.12
CA GLY A 62 -7.22 9.02 -17.23
C GLY A 62 -6.35 9.39 -16.04
N GLY A 63 -6.02 8.38 -15.27
CA GLY A 63 -5.19 8.51 -14.09
C GLY A 63 -5.59 7.46 -13.08
N PHE A 64 -5.48 7.84 -11.81
CA PHE A 64 -5.77 6.92 -10.70
C PHE A 64 -6.80 7.54 -9.78
N TYR A 65 -7.57 6.67 -9.15
CA TYR A 65 -8.48 7.10 -8.11
C TYR A 65 -8.62 5.99 -7.06
N ARG A 66 -8.99 6.40 -5.88
CA ARG A 66 -9.16 5.50 -4.76
C ARG A 66 -10.45 4.69 -4.92
N LYS A 67 -10.35 3.37 -4.82
CA LYS A 67 -11.50 2.50 -5.03
C LYS A 67 -12.48 2.56 -3.86
N SER A 68 -11.97 2.64 -2.64
CA SER A 68 -12.80 2.68 -1.43
C SER A 68 -12.15 3.57 -0.39
N GLN A 69 -12.97 4.21 0.44
CA GLN A 69 -12.48 4.97 1.58
C GLN A 69 -12.29 4.07 2.81
N ASP A 70 -12.77 2.83 2.75
CA ASP A 70 -12.66 1.89 3.86
C ASP A 70 -11.48 0.94 3.65
N ILE A 71 -10.28 1.51 3.73
CA ILE A 71 -9.02 0.78 3.58
C ILE A 71 -8.18 1.02 4.82
N ASN A 72 -7.64 -0.05 5.41
CA ASN A 72 -6.78 0.04 6.57
C ASN A 72 -5.31 -0.24 6.22
N LEU A 73 -4.43 0.00 7.17
CA LEU A 73 -3.00 -0.14 6.96
C LEU A 73 -2.61 -1.60 6.67
N PHE A 74 -3.34 -2.57 7.22
CA PHE A 74 -3.09 -3.97 6.95
C PHE A 74 -3.28 -4.31 5.47
N HIS A 75 -4.30 -3.72 4.81
CA HIS A 75 -4.49 -3.92 3.37
C HIS A 75 -3.26 -3.50 2.57
N LEU A 76 -2.69 -2.35 2.91
CA LEU A 76 -1.48 -1.87 2.23
C LEU A 76 -0.29 -2.78 2.50
N PHE A 77 -0.13 -3.19 3.75
CA PHE A 77 0.95 -4.11 4.12
C PHE A 77 0.84 -5.41 3.34
N TYR A 78 -0.37 -5.98 3.29
CA TYR A 78 -0.59 -7.23 2.57
C TYR A 78 -0.22 -7.10 1.09
N ILE A 79 -0.67 -6.01 0.45
CA ILE A 79 -0.42 -5.79 -0.98
C ILE A 79 1.06 -5.55 -1.27
N LEU A 80 1.73 -4.76 -0.44
CA LEU A 80 3.07 -4.27 -0.74
C LEU A 80 4.20 -5.12 -0.16
N GLU A 81 3.95 -5.85 0.91
CA GLU A 81 5.01 -6.49 1.70
C GLU A 81 4.93 -8.02 1.77
N THR A 82 3.80 -8.65 1.38
CA THR A 82 3.64 -10.09 1.57
C THR A 82 4.67 -10.94 0.83
N ASN A 83 5.19 -10.43 -0.29
CA ASN A 83 6.22 -11.16 -1.04
C ASN A 83 7.53 -11.33 -0.27
N LYS A 84 7.72 -10.56 0.79
CA LYS A 84 8.93 -10.58 1.62
C LYS A 84 8.78 -11.42 2.88
N ILE A 85 7.56 -11.86 3.19
CA ILE A 85 7.30 -12.65 4.39
C ILE A 85 7.35 -14.12 4.01
N ASN A 86 8.38 -14.79 4.47
CA ASN A 86 8.47 -16.24 4.35
C ASN A 86 8.12 -16.83 5.72
N VAL A 87 6.86 -17.21 5.87
CA VAL A 87 6.34 -17.76 7.12
C VAL A 87 7.12 -19.02 7.55
N LYS A 88 7.58 -19.80 6.58
CA LYS A 88 8.34 -21.00 6.85
C LYS A 88 9.60 -20.72 7.66
N ASP A 89 10.27 -19.61 7.38
CA ASP A 89 11.49 -19.22 8.09
C ASP A 89 11.22 -18.90 9.57
N TYR A 90 9.98 -18.59 9.91
CA TYR A 90 9.59 -18.27 11.29
C TYR A 90 9.14 -19.47 12.11
N LEU A 91 9.01 -20.65 11.48
CA LEU A 91 8.50 -21.85 12.17
C LEU A 91 9.61 -22.77 12.63
N ASP A 92 10.83 -22.59 12.17
CA ASP A 92 11.92 -23.55 12.37
C ASP A 92 12.59 -23.45 13.74
N ILE A 93 12.52 -22.28 14.40
CA ILE A 93 13.11 -22.09 15.72
C ILE A 93 12.17 -21.28 16.62
N GLU A 94 12.23 -21.56 17.92
CA GLU A 94 11.32 -21.00 18.89
C GLU A 94 11.37 -19.48 18.97
N TYR A 95 12.56 -18.91 18.91
CA TYR A 95 12.76 -17.47 18.89
C TYR A 95 12.02 -16.82 17.70
N GLN A 96 12.06 -17.46 16.53
CA GLN A 96 11.34 -16.99 15.35
C GLN A 96 9.83 -17.09 15.53
N LYS A 97 9.35 -18.10 16.25
CA LYS A 97 7.92 -18.21 16.59
C LYS A 97 7.45 -17.04 17.44
N GLU A 98 8.25 -16.62 18.42
CA GLU A 98 7.94 -15.44 19.22
C GLU A 98 7.92 -14.19 18.37
N MET A 99 8.89 -14.01 17.47
CA MET A 99 8.92 -12.89 16.55
C MET A 99 7.69 -12.87 15.63
N LEU A 100 7.24 -14.05 15.19
CA LEU A 100 6.01 -14.16 14.40
C LEU A 100 4.80 -13.70 15.23
N ASN A 101 4.71 -14.11 16.49
CA ASN A 101 3.62 -13.70 17.37
C ASN A 101 3.58 -12.19 17.55
N ILE A 102 4.73 -11.54 17.74
CA ILE A 102 4.81 -10.08 17.81
C ILE A 102 4.35 -9.46 16.50
N GLY A 103 4.78 -10.02 15.37
CA GLY A 103 4.35 -9.58 14.05
C GLY A 103 2.84 -9.69 13.87
N LEU A 104 2.23 -10.77 14.33
CA LEU A 104 0.78 -10.94 14.26
C LEU A 104 0.04 -9.90 15.10
N LEU A 105 0.55 -9.56 16.28
CA LEU A 105 -0.04 -8.50 17.10
C LEU A 105 0.02 -7.14 16.39
N VAL A 106 1.14 -6.85 15.73
CA VAL A 106 1.30 -5.63 14.93
C VAL A 106 0.28 -5.62 13.79
N LEU A 107 0.13 -6.74 13.08
CA LEU A 107 -0.82 -6.86 11.97
C LEU A 107 -2.26 -6.64 12.44
N GLU A 108 -2.63 -7.19 13.59
CA GLU A 108 -3.95 -6.97 14.18
C GLU A 108 -4.18 -5.50 14.49
N LYS A 109 -3.18 -4.81 15.02
CA LYS A 109 -3.28 -3.37 15.28
C LYS A 109 -3.43 -2.58 13.98
N MET A 110 -2.72 -2.97 12.93
CA MET A 110 -2.80 -2.30 11.62
C MET A 110 -4.21 -2.32 11.05
N LYS A 111 -4.99 -3.36 11.35
CA LYS A 111 -6.39 -3.46 10.88
C LYS A 111 -7.28 -2.36 11.46
N THR A 112 -6.88 -1.76 12.57
CA THR A 112 -7.63 -0.68 13.21
C THR A 112 -7.23 0.70 12.70
N ILE A 113 -6.16 0.80 11.91
CA ILE A 113 -5.64 2.07 11.42
C ILE A 113 -6.16 2.31 10.00
N LYS A 114 -7.08 3.27 9.88
CA LYS A 114 -7.60 3.68 8.57
C LYS A 114 -6.58 4.53 7.83
N VAL A 115 -6.52 4.31 6.56
CA VAL A 115 -5.60 5.01 5.67
C VAL A 115 -6.34 6.04 4.83
#